data_628f4dc6e14c741d2ce92ca899d4b239
#
_entry.id   628f4dc6e14c741d2ce92ca899d4b239
#
_cell.length_a   1.000
_cell.length_b   1.000
_cell.length_c   1.000
_cell.angle_alpha   90.00
_cell.angle_beta   90.00
_cell.angle_gamma   90.00
#
_symmetry.space_group_name_H-M   'P 1'
#
loop_
_entity.id
_entity.type
_entity.pdbx_description
1 polymer ?
#
loop_
_entity_poly.entity_id
_entity_poly.type
_entity_poly.pdbx_seq_one_letter_code
_entity_poly.pdbx_strand_id
1 'polypeptide(L)'
;MSGRPALSVILPVHDEAESLRVLWPELRGVLDRLGRTAEVIFVDDASTDESPAVIRELAGTDPRVRLIRLAVNYGLTTAFHAGFAAARGDTVVTMDSDLQSDPNDIPRLLERLGECDAASGWRKDRRDPWIKRATSAVANAIRNRVSGDHVHDSACSLRAMRRECLAAIPPYHGMHRFVPTLLRTAGYRVVEVPVHHRPRRFGRSKFTARGRAMPAFLDLLAICWMMKRRIRYDVIEEVGRPRQ
;
A
#
# COMPACT_ATOMS: atom_id res chain seq x y z
N MET A 1 26.74 -4.97 12.34
CA MET A 1 25.73 -4.09 12.98
C MET A 1 24.57 -3.96 11.99
N SER A 2 23.54 -4.80 12.11
CA SER A 2 22.32 -4.69 11.29
C SER A 2 21.43 -3.59 11.89
N GLY A 3 21.73 -2.34 11.57
CA GLY A 3 20.88 -1.22 11.93
C GLY A 3 19.51 -1.39 11.25
N ARG A 4 18.47 -0.88 11.90
CA ARG A 4 17.10 -0.83 11.35
C ARG A 4 17.12 -0.09 10.02
N PRO A 5 16.50 -0.58 8.94
CA PRO A 5 16.43 0.14 7.68
C PRO A 5 15.63 1.44 7.83
N ALA A 6 15.98 2.46 7.08
CA ALA A 6 15.21 3.71 7.04
C ALA A 6 13.89 3.52 6.26
N LEU A 7 13.88 2.58 5.30
CA LEU A 7 12.76 2.39 4.37
C LEU A 7 12.42 0.91 4.22
N SER A 8 11.13 0.56 4.30
CA SER A 8 10.58 -0.74 3.84
C SER A 8 9.68 -0.50 2.64
N VAL A 9 9.96 -1.17 1.53
CA VAL A 9 9.09 -1.18 0.35
C VAL A 9 8.36 -2.52 0.29
N ILE A 10 7.03 -2.49 0.28
CA ILE A 10 6.17 -3.68 0.31
C ILE A 10 5.49 -3.85 -1.04
N LEU A 11 5.70 -5.02 -1.66
CA LEU A 11 5.14 -5.40 -2.95
C LEU A 11 4.39 -6.73 -2.83
N PRO A 12 3.05 -6.71 -2.83
CA PRO A 12 2.26 -7.90 -3.03
C PRO A 12 2.50 -8.48 -4.43
N VAL A 13 2.64 -9.80 -4.51
CA VAL A 13 2.91 -10.53 -5.75
C VAL A 13 1.93 -11.69 -5.89
N HIS A 14 1.36 -11.86 -7.08
CA HIS A 14 0.62 -13.06 -7.45
C HIS A 14 0.62 -13.25 -8.97
N ASP A 15 1.43 -14.19 -9.46
CA ASP A 15 1.70 -14.49 -10.88
C ASP A 15 2.14 -13.24 -11.67
N GLU A 16 3.27 -12.67 -11.27
CA GLU A 16 3.84 -11.45 -11.86
C GLU A 16 5.33 -11.64 -12.24
N ALA A 17 5.76 -12.87 -12.60
CA ALA A 17 7.16 -13.17 -12.87
C ALA A 17 7.79 -12.24 -13.93
N GLU A 18 7.07 -12.00 -15.04
CA GLU A 18 7.54 -11.11 -16.12
C GLU A 18 7.61 -9.65 -15.66
N SER A 19 6.61 -9.22 -14.88
CA SER A 19 6.57 -7.87 -14.31
C SER A 19 7.73 -7.63 -13.35
N LEU A 20 8.07 -8.59 -12.51
CA LEU A 20 9.15 -8.50 -11.52
C LEU A 20 10.52 -8.34 -12.18
N ARG A 21 10.79 -9.01 -13.28
CA ARG A 21 12.04 -8.90 -14.03
C ARG A 21 12.28 -7.49 -14.58
N VAL A 22 11.21 -6.76 -14.90
CA VAL A 22 11.26 -5.37 -15.38
C VAL A 22 11.23 -4.38 -14.22
N LEU A 23 10.40 -4.63 -13.22
CA LEU A 23 10.20 -3.73 -12.08
C LEU A 23 11.45 -3.61 -11.21
N TRP A 24 12.13 -4.75 -10.96
CA TRP A 24 13.26 -4.77 -10.03
C TRP A 24 14.40 -3.84 -10.42
N PRO A 25 14.93 -3.83 -11.65
CA PRO A 25 15.97 -2.89 -12.06
C PRO A 25 15.55 -1.42 -11.88
N GLU A 26 14.29 -1.08 -12.16
CA GLU A 26 13.76 0.28 -11.99
C GLU A 26 13.71 0.67 -10.51
N LEU A 27 13.13 -0.18 -9.67
CA LEU A 27 13.02 0.05 -8.23
C LEU A 27 14.40 0.11 -7.57
N ARG A 28 15.29 -0.82 -7.91
CA ARG A 28 16.67 -0.82 -7.43
C ARG A 28 17.37 0.49 -7.73
N GLY A 29 17.27 0.97 -8.97
CA GLY A 29 17.87 2.25 -9.38
C GLY A 29 17.34 3.45 -8.60
N VAL A 30 16.04 3.44 -8.25
CA VAL A 30 15.44 4.47 -7.38
C VAL A 30 16.02 4.38 -5.97
N LEU A 31 16.08 3.18 -5.38
CA LEU A 31 16.62 2.98 -4.03
C LEU A 31 18.10 3.37 -3.93
N ASP A 32 18.90 3.06 -4.96
CA ASP A 32 20.32 3.44 -5.05
C ASP A 32 20.48 4.95 -5.07
N ARG A 33 19.67 5.68 -5.86
CA ARG A 33 19.68 7.15 -5.89
C ARG A 33 19.21 7.80 -4.59
N LEU A 34 18.29 7.17 -3.86
CA LEU A 34 17.84 7.67 -2.55
C LEU A 34 18.95 7.65 -1.50
N GLY A 35 19.94 6.76 -1.62
CA GLY A 35 21.06 6.65 -0.69
C GLY A 35 20.68 6.30 0.75
N ARG A 36 19.44 5.79 0.97
CA ARG A 36 18.92 5.38 2.27
C ARG A 36 19.02 3.87 2.45
N THR A 37 19.26 3.42 3.69
CA THR A 37 19.15 1.99 3.99
C THR A 37 17.71 1.53 3.76
N ALA A 38 17.53 0.49 2.96
CA ALA A 38 16.21 0.00 2.58
C ALA A 38 16.12 -1.52 2.68
N GLU A 39 14.90 -2.03 2.86
CA GLU A 39 14.51 -3.40 2.58
C GLU A 39 13.34 -3.41 1.61
N VAL A 40 13.27 -4.43 0.77
CA VAL A 40 12.18 -4.65 -0.18
C VAL A 40 11.54 -5.99 0.14
N ILE A 41 10.28 -5.97 0.54
CA ILE A 41 9.52 -7.13 0.99
C ILE A 41 8.54 -7.51 -0.11
N PHE A 42 8.87 -8.53 -0.88
CA PHE A 42 7.94 -9.16 -1.80
C PHE A 42 7.09 -10.17 -1.02
N VAL A 43 5.77 -9.97 -1.04
CA VAL A 43 4.82 -10.88 -0.40
C VAL A 43 4.12 -11.68 -1.49
N ASP A 44 4.56 -12.91 -1.70
CA ASP A 44 4.02 -13.85 -2.68
C ASP A 44 2.73 -14.49 -2.14
N ASP A 45 1.61 -14.15 -2.72
CA ASP A 45 0.28 -14.64 -2.37
C ASP A 45 -0.03 -15.95 -3.11
N ALA A 46 0.82 -16.96 -2.89
CA ALA A 46 0.76 -18.29 -3.49
C ALA A 46 0.72 -18.27 -5.02
N SER A 47 1.69 -17.61 -5.65
CA SER A 47 1.86 -17.65 -7.10
C SER A 47 2.07 -19.07 -7.61
N THR A 48 1.51 -19.33 -8.80
CA THR A 48 1.63 -20.60 -9.52
C THR A 48 2.65 -20.54 -10.66
N ASP A 49 3.11 -19.36 -11.01
CA ASP A 49 4.14 -19.10 -12.00
C ASP A 49 5.56 -19.09 -11.38
N GLU A 50 6.53 -18.56 -12.11
CA GLU A 50 7.92 -18.44 -11.67
C GLU A 50 8.16 -17.28 -10.68
N SER A 51 7.16 -16.52 -10.27
CA SER A 51 7.35 -15.35 -9.38
C SER A 51 8.18 -15.66 -8.13
N PRO A 52 7.92 -16.77 -7.39
CA PRO A 52 8.73 -17.09 -6.21
C PRO A 52 10.20 -17.43 -6.55
N ALA A 53 10.44 -18.01 -7.71
CA ALA A 53 11.81 -18.33 -8.17
C ALA A 53 12.57 -17.04 -8.51
N VAL A 54 11.93 -16.13 -9.26
CA VAL A 54 12.49 -14.82 -9.59
C VAL A 54 12.85 -14.05 -8.31
N ILE A 55 11.96 -13.99 -7.32
CA ILE A 55 12.25 -13.24 -6.08
C ILE A 55 13.41 -13.87 -5.30
N ARG A 56 13.55 -15.21 -5.28
CA ARG A 56 14.71 -15.87 -4.63
C ARG A 56 16.02 -15.54 -5.34
N GLU A 57 16.00 -15.49 -6.68
CA GLU A 57 17.15 -15.07 -7.47
C GLU A 57 17.57 -13.64 -7.10
N LEU A 58 16.59 -12.71 -7.04
CA LEU A 58 16.82 -11.32 -6.63
C LEU A 58 17.39 -11.24 -5.20
N ALA A 59 16.86 -12.02 -4.26
CA ALA A 59 17.37 -12.09 -2.88
C ALA A 59 18.79 -12.63 -2.78
N GLY A 60 19.18 -13.51 -3.71
CA GLY A 60 20.56 -14.03 -3.81
C GLY A 60 21.56 -12.97 -4.30
N THR A 61 21.11 -11.94 -5.03
CA THR A 61 21.96 -10.93 -5.61
C THR A 61 21.89 -9.57 -4.90
N ASP A 62 20.82 -9.30 -4.13
CA ASP A 62 20.66 -8.04 -3.40
C ASP A 62 20.14 -8.30 -1.96
N PRO A 63 20.93 -8.01 -0.93
CA PRO A 63 20.59 -8.29 0.46
C PRO A 63 19.39 -7.47 0.98
N ARG A 64 18.93 -6.48 0.24
CA ARG A 64 17.73 -5.70 0.57
C ARG A 64 16.45 -6.48 0.32
N VAL A 65 16.49 -7.49 -0.57
CA VAL A 65 15.32 -8.25 -1.01
C VAL A 65 14.96 -9.33 0.02
N ARG A 66 13.67 -9.37 0.36
CA ARG A 66 13.07 -10.37 1.24
C ARG A 66 11.84 -10.95 0.58
N LEU A 67 11.70 -12.27 0.64
CA LEU A 67 10.50 -12.99 0.20
C LEU A 67 9.70 -13.46 1.42
N ILE A 68 8.42 -13.14 1.44
CA ILE A 68 7.43 -13.78 2.30
C ILE A 68 6.49 -14.53 1.37
N ARG A 69 6.34 -15.85 1.57
CA ARG A 69 5.44 -16.66 0.77
C ARG A 69 4.27 -17.14 1.61
N LEU A 70 3.05 -16.82 1.17
CA LEU A 70 1.82 -17.29 1.80
C LEU A 70 1.49 -18.72 1.34
N ALA A 71 0.84 -19.50 2.19
CA ALA A 71 0.56 -20.91 1.93
C ALA A 71 -0.48 -21.13 0.83
N VAL A 72 -1.47 -20.24 0.76
CA VAL A 72 -2.54 -20.21 -0.25
C VAL A 72 -2.82 -18.77 -0.66
N ASN A 73 -3.56 -18.57 -1.74
CA ASN A 73 -4.00 -17.25 -2.15
C ASN A 73 -5.04 -16.70 -1.16
N TYR A 74 -4.61 -15.78 -0.30
CA TYR A 74 -5.45 -15.07 0.67
C TYR A 74 -5.92 -13.69 0.16
N GLY A 75 -5.42 -13.26 -0.99
CA GLY A 75 -5.76 -11.99 -1.63
C GLY A 75 -4.89 -10.81 -1.19
N LEU A 76 -4.95 -9.76 -2.00
CA LEU A 76 -4.12 -8.55 -1.92
C LEU A 76 -4.07 -7.93 -0.51
N THR A 77 -5.20 -7.92 0.19
CA THR A 77 -5.28 -7.33 1.53
C THR A 77 -4.39 -8.07 2.53
N THR A 78 -4.43 -9.40 2.50
CA THR A 78 -3.61 -10.24 3.38
C THR A 78 -2.13 -10.10 3.05
N ALA A 79 -1.79 -10.03 1.77
CA ALA A 79 -0.42 -9.80 1.35
C ALA A 79 0.12 -8.45 1.84
N PHE A 80 -0.65 -7.36 1.76
CA PHE A 80 -0.25 -6.09 2.38
C PHE A 80 -0.10 -6.20 3.89
N HIS A 81 -1.04 -6.85 4.58
CA HIS A 81 -0.98 -7.02 6.03
C HIS A 81 0.27 -7.81 6.47
N ALA A 82 0.59 -8.90 5.78
CA ALA A 82 1.82 -9.67 6.03
C ALA A 82 3.08 -8.82 5.82
N GLY A 83 3.09 -7.98 4.78
CA GLY A 83 4.15 -7.02 4.52
C GLY A 83 4.26 -5.96 5.63
N PHE A 84 3.14 -5.42 6.11
CA PHE A 84 3.11 -4.46 7.23
C PHE A 84 3.68 -5.07 8.51
N ALA A 85 3.29 -6.28 8.84
CA ALA A 85 3.78 -6.98 10.03
C ALA A 85 5.30 -7.28 9.94
N ALA A 86 5.85 -7.45 8.74
CA ALA A 86 7.25 -7.77 8.51
C ALA A 86 8.15 -6.53 8.32
N ALA A 87 7.55 -5.35 8.11
CA ALA A 87 8.28 -4.11 7.86
C ALA A 87 9.04 -3.62 9.09
N ARG A 88 10.33 -3.33 8.90
CA ARG A 88 11.23 -2.85 9.96
C ARG A 88 11.63 -1.40 9.79
N GLY A 89 11.45 -0.84 8.59
CA GLY A 89 11.82 0.53 8.26
C GLY A 89 11.01 1.58 9.04
N ASP A 90 11.60 2.74 9.28
CA ASP A 90 10.90 3.86 9.92
C ASP A 90 9.86 4.47 9.00
N THR A 91 10.07 4.35 7.71
CA THR A 91 9.11 4.69 6.66
C THR A 91 8.72 3.43 5.89
N VAL A 92 7.43 3.31 5.56
CA VAL A 92 6.88 2.21 4.76
C VAL A 92 6.34 2.76 3.46
N VAL A 93 6.77 2.16 2.36
CA VAL A 93 6.21 2.40 1.02
C VAL A 93 5.46 1.15 0.58
N THR A 94 4.25 1.33 0.05
CA THR A 94 3.49 0.27 -0.61
C THR A 94 3.42 0.52 -2.10
N MET A 95 3.49 -0.53 -2.91
CA MET A 95 3.38 -0.45 -4.36
C MET A 95 2.91 -1.78 -4.95
N ASP A 96 2.11 -1.74 -6.02
CA ASP A 96 1.77 -2.96 -6.78
C ASP A 96 2.97 -3.43 -7.62
N SER A 97 3.04 -4.74 -7.89
CA SER A 97 4.13 -5.37 -8.67
C SER A 97 3.85 -5.46 -10.18
N ASP A 98 2.72 -4.93 -10.66
CA ASP A 98 2.19 -5.11 -12.02
C ASP A 98 2.65 -4.05 -13.04
N LEU A 99 3.69 -3.27 -12.71
CA LEU A 99 4.25 -2.17 -13.50
C LEU A 99 3.32 -0.96 -13.73
N GLN A 100 2.11 -0.94 -13.16
CA GLN A 100 1.21 0.20 -13.32
C GLN A 100 1.64 1.42 -12.49
N SER A 101 2.31 1.20 -11.36
CA SER A 101 2.94 2.25 -10.55
C SER A 101 4.38 2.53 -11.02
N ASP A 102 4.78 3.80 -11.03
CA ASP A 102 6.14 4.19 -11.36
C ASP A 102 7.00 4.29 -10.09
N PRO A 103 8.07 3.47 -9.92
CA PRO A 103 8.96 3.61 -8.78
C PRO A 103 9.62 4.99 -8.66
N ASN A 104 9.76 5.73 -9.77
CA ASN A 104 10.34 7.07 -9.75
C ASN A 104 9.47 8.12 -9.05
N ASP A 105 8.21 7.80 -8.71
CA ASP A 105 7.38 8.67 -7.88
C ASP A 105 7.65 8.49 -6.37
N ILE A 106 8.37 7.44 -5.94
CA ILE A 106 8.69 7.19 -4.53
C ILE A 106 9.39 8.39 -3.87
N PRO A 107 10.43 9.00 -4.46
CA PRO A 107 11.10 10.16 -3.85
C PRO A 107 10.13 11.29 -3.51
N ARG A 108 9.20 11.62 -4.43
CA ARG A 108 8.20 12.69 -4.22
C ARG A 108 7.25 12.40 -3.06
N LEU A 109 6.87 11.14 -2.88
CA LEU A 109 6.05 10.72 -1.74
C LEU A 109 6.84 10.83 -0.44
N LEU A 110 8.11 10.42 -0.44
CA LEU A 110 8.99 10.49 0.73
C LEU A 110 9.29 11.94 1.16
N GLU A 111 9.46 12.87 0.21
CA GLU A 111 9.65 14.30 0.47
C GLU A 111 8.46 14.88 1.25
N ARG A 112 7.24 14.47 0.91
CA ARG A 112 6.03 14.96 1.59
C ARG A 112 5.93 14.52 3.05
N LEU A 113 6.62 13.46 3.47
CA LEU A 113 6.62 13.03 4.87
C LEU A 113 7.33 14.01 5.82
N GLY A 114 8.02 15.02 5.31
CA GLY A 114 8.47 16.16 6.11
C GLY A 114 7.33 17.00 6.67
N GLU A 115 6.15 17.00 6.01
CA GLU A 115 4.99 17.84 6.34
C GLU A 115 3.77 17.04 6.77
N CYS A 116 3.77 15.71 6.61
CA CYS A 116 2.64 14.83 6.89
C CYS A 116 3.09 13.47 7.42
N ASP A 117 2.14 12.66 7.87
CA ASP A 117 2.41 11.31 8.38
C ASP A 117 2.31 10.26 7.28
N ALA A 118 1.49 10.54 6.26
CA ALA A 118 1.33 9.67 5.10
C ALA A 118 1.07 10.48 3.82
N ALA A 119 1.71 10.05 2.72
CA ALA A 119 1.51 10.55 1.37
C ALA A 119 0.90 9.44 0.51
N SER A 120 -0.29 9.65 -0.03
CA SER A 120 -0.99 8.71 -0.91
C SER A 120 -0.89 9.15 -2.37
N GLY A 121 -0.53 8.26 -3.26
CA GLY A 121 -0.54 8.56 -4.68
C GLY A 121 -1.94 8.86 -5.21
N TRP A 122 -2.02 9.82 -6.12
CA TRP A 122 -3.22 10.16 -6.87
C TRP A 122 -2.93 10.08 -8.37
N ARG A 123 -3.54 9.09 -9.04
CA ARG A 123 -3.39 8.88 -10.49
C ARG A 123 -4.24 9.88 -11.27
N LYS A 124 -3.76 11.13 -11.36
CA LYS A 124 -4.52 12.24 -11.97
C LYS A 124 -4.82 11.98 -13.44
N ASP A 125 -3.86 11.45 -14.20
CA ASP A 125 -3.95 11.25 -15.66
C ASP A 125 -4.30 9.81 -16.03
N ARG A 126 -5.31 9.22 -15.35
CA ARG A 126 -5.78 7.86 -15.68
C ARG A 126 -6.33 7.79 -17.10
N ARG A 127 -5.71 6.96 -17.94
CA ARG A 127 -6.21 6.63 -19.29
C ARG A 127 -7.26 5.50 -19.29
N ASP A 128 -8.11 5.47 -18.27
CA ASP A 128 -9.20 4.52 -18.20
C ASP A 128 -10.36 4.94 -19.14
N PRO A 129 -11.14 3.98 -19.68
CA PRO A 129 -12.37 4.27 -20.39
C PRO A 129 -13.29 5.16 -19.55
N TRP A 130 -13.99 6.09 -20.23
CA TRP A 130 -14.83 7.09 -19.56
C TRP A 130 -15.86 6.48 -18.57
N ILE A 131 -16.42 5.28 -18.90
CA ILE A 131 -17.34 4.54 -18.03
C ILE A 131 -16.67 4.18 -16.68
N LYS A 132 -15.41 3.71 -16.71
CA LYS A 132 -14.64 3.41 -15.49
C LYS A 132 -14.33 4.66 -14.69
N ARG A 133 -14.06 5.77 -15.36
CA ARG A 133 -13.84 7.07 -14.71
C ARG A 133 -15.10 7.57 -14.02
N ALA A 134 -16.26 7.52 -14.70
CA ALA A 134 -17.54 7.93 -14.15
C ALA A 134 -17.94 7.06 -12.93
N THR A 135 -17.85 5.73 -13.04
CA THR A 135 -18.15 4.83 -11.91
C THR A 135 -17.21 5.05 -10.72
N SER A 136 -15.92 5.29 -10.98
CA SER A 136 -14.97 5.62 -9.91
C SER A 136 -15.29 6.97 -9.26
N ALA A 137 -15.67 7.99 -10.05
CA ALA A 137 -16.05 9.30 -9.53
C ALA A 137 -17.29 9.22 -8.64
N VAL A 138 -18.34 8.50 -9.07
CA VAL A 138 -19.54 8.26 -8.27
C VAL A 138 -19.21 7.51 -6.98
N ALA A 139 -18.43 6.42 -7.06
CA ALA A 139 -18.00 5.67 -5.88
C ALA A 139 -17.20 6.52 -4.91
N ASN A 140 -16.30 7.38 -5.42
CA ASN A 140 -15.53 8.31 -4.59
C ASN A 140 -16.43 9.40 -3.97
N ALA A 141 -17.40 9.94 -4.72
CA ALA A 141 -18.33 10.94 -4.20
C ALA A 141 -19.20 10.37 -3.07
N ILE A 142 -19.74 9.15 -3.25
CA ILE A 142 -20.49 8.44 -2.22
C ILE A 142 -19.60 8.20 -0.99
N ARG A 143 -18.38 7.68 -1.20
CA ARG A 143 -17.43 7.44 -0.12
C ARG A 143 -17.13 8.74 0.62
N ASN A 144 -16.75 9.80 -0.07
CA ASN A 144 -16.39 11.09 0.54
C ASN A 144 -17.55 11.67 1.33
N ARG A 145 -18.80 11.57 0.80
CA ARG A 145 -19.98 12.03 1.52
C ARG A 145 -20.27 11.22 2.79
N VAL A 146 -20.06 9.91 2.75
CA VAL A 146 -20.36 8.99 3.86
C VAL A 146 -19.25 8.98 4.91
N SER A 147 -17.98 9.04 4.47
CA SER A 147 -16.81 9.07 5.37
C SER A 147 -16.41 10.47 5.82
N GLY A 148 -16.98 11.53 5.23
CA GLY A 148 -16.56 12.92 5.47
C GLY A 148 -15.14 13.21 4.95
N ASP A 149 -14.60 12.36 4.06
CA ASP A 149 -13.25 12.43 3.55
C ASP A 149 -13.21 13.05 2.15
N HIS A 150 -12.07 13.63 1.77
CA HIS A 150 -11.83 14.24 0.46
C HIS A 150 -10.65 13.55 -0.24
N VAL A 151 -10.78 12.24 -0.48
CA VAL A 151 -9.75 11.45 -1.18
C VAL A 151 -10.13 11.32 -2.66
N HIS A 152 -9.22 11.72 -3.56
CA HIS A 152 -9.41 11.62 -5.00
C HIS A 152 -9.19 10.20 -5.54
N ASP A 153 -8.20 9.47 -5.01
CA ASP A 153 -7.86 8.12 -5.46
C ASP A 153 -7.49 7.16 -4.31
N SER A 154 -8.50 6.62 -3.66
CA SER A 154 -8.29 5.64 -2.58
C SER A 154 -7.76 4.28 -3.07
N ALA A 155 -7.87 3.99 -4.35
CA ALA A 155 -7.45 2.72 -4.93
C ALA A 155 -5.98 2.72 -5.39
N CYS A 156 -5.26 3.84 -5.28
CA CYS A 156 -3.84 3.87 -5.55
C CYS A 156 -3.08 3.12 -4.45
N SER A 157 -2.29 2.12 -4.84
CA SER A 157 -1.46 1.34 -3.91
C SER A 157 -0.13 2.02 -3.58
N LEU A 158 0.34 2.93 -4.44
CA LEU A 158 1.59 3.66 -4.23
C LEU A 158 1.41 4.71 -3.13
N ARG A 159 1.96 4.43 -1.96
CA ARG A 159 1.88 5.26 -0.76
C ARG A 159 3.18 5.22 0.00
N ALA A 160 3.51 6.33 0.66
CA ALA A 160 4.56 6.38 1.67
C ALA A 160 3.95 6.81 3.01
N MET A 161 4.33 6.19 4.12
CA MET A 161 3.82 6.52 5.44
C MET A 161 4.85 6.24 6.52
N ARG A 162 4.76 6.95 7.63
CA ARG A 162 5.53 6.64 8.82
C ARG A 162 5.10 5.27 9.36
N ARG A 163 6.03 4.48 9.87
CA ARG A 163 5.72 3.12 10.35
C ARG A 163 4.67 3.10 11.46
N GLU A 164 4.63 4.12 12.29
CA GLU A 164 3.62 4.26 13.35
C GLU A 164 2.18 4.28 12.83
N CYS A 165 1.98 4.76 11.58
CA CYS A 165 0.68 4.74 10.91
C CYS A 165 0.11 3.33 10.74
N LEU A 166 0.96 2.30 10.68
CA LEU A 166 0.52 0.91 10.49
C LEU A 166 -0.38 0.43 11.63
N ALA A 167 -0.13 0.91 12.87
CA ALA A 167 -0.95 0.56 14.03
C ALA A 167 -2.41 1.05 13.93
N ALA A 168 -2.65 2.05 13.10
CA ALA A 168 -3.99 2.60 12.85
C ALA A 168 -4.75 1.90 11.72
N ILE A 169 -4.14 0.91 11.06
CA ILE A 169 -4.75 0.16 9.96
C ILE A 169 -5.23 -1.19 10.50
N PRO A 170 -6.53 -1.33 10.84
CA PRO A 170 -7.05 -2.57 11.38
C PRO A 170 -7.03 -3.68 10.31
N PRO A 171 -6.71 -4.94 10.69
CA PRO A 171 -6.66 -6.06 9.77
C PRO A 171 -8.07 -6.56 9.43
N TYR A 172 -8.59 -6.22 8.26
CA TYR A 172 -9.82 -6.79 7.69
C TYR A 172 -9.72 -6.83 6.16
N HIS A 173 -10.45 -7.74 5.51
CA HIS A 173 -10.46 -7.82 4.05
C HIS A 173 -10.98 -6.53 3.43
N GLY A 174 -10.26 -5.97 2.45
CA GLY A 174 -10.61 -4.71 1.79
C GLY A 174 -9.95 -3.46 2.40
N MET A 175 -9.26 -3.55 3.55
CA MET A 175 -8.63 -2.40 4.22
C MET A 175 -7.72 -1.58 3.31
N HIS A 176 -7.02 -2.23 2.38
CA HIS A 176 -6.08 -1.59 1.46
C HIS A 176 -6.72 -0.47 0.62
N ARG A 177 -8.04 -0.50 0.43
CA ARG A 177 -8.82 0.52 -0.30
C ARG A 177 -9.07 1.78 0.53
N PHE A 178 -8.92 1.69 1.85
CA PHE A 178 -9.34 2.74 2.77
C PHE A 178 -8.19 3.27 3.63
N VAL A 179 -6.95 2.88 3.35
CA VAL A 179 -5.78 3.29 4.14
C VAL A 179 -5.74 4.81 4.37
N PRO A 180 -5.91 5.69 3.36
CA PRO A 180 -5.91 7.14 3.62
C PRO A 180 -7.02 7.57 4.59
N THR A 181 -8.24 7.04 4.41
CA THR A 181 -9.39 7.33 5.27
C THR A 181 -9.17 6.83 6.70
N LEU A 182 -8.66 5.61 6.88
CA LEU A 182 -8.36 5.03 8.18
C LEU A 182 -7.32 5.87 8.93
N LEU A 183 -6.25 6.28 8.25
CA LEU A 183 -5.21 7.12 8.84
C LEU A 183 -5.75 8.50 9.25
N ARG A 184 -6.51 9.18 8.37
CA ARG A 184 -7.14 10.45 8.73
C ARG A 184 -8.09 10.33 9.91
N THR A 185 -8.90 9.27 9.95
CA THR A 185 -9.78 8.98 11.09
C THR A 185 -8.97 8.74 12.35
N ALA A 186 -7.75 8.19 12.23
CA ALA A 186 -6.83 8.01 13.33
C ALA A 186 -6.17 9.31 13.82
N GLY A 187 -6.38 10.42 13.12
CA GLY A 187 -5.78 11.71 13.46
C GLY A 187 -4.47 12.00 12.72
N TYR A 188 -4.02 11.09 11.85
CA TYR A 188 -2.82 11.31 11.03
C TYR A 188 -3.09 12.29 9.89
N ARG A 189 -2.09 13.13 9.61
CA ARG A 189 -2.11 14.03 8.47
C ARG A 189 -1.77 13.27 7.20
N VAL A 190 -2.75 13.14 6.30
CA VAL A 190 -2.58 12.45 5.02
C VAL A 190 -2.73 13.44 3.87
N VAL A 191 -1.75 13.46 2.97
CA VAL A 191 -1.77 14.26 1.73
C VAL A 191 -1.85 13.36 0.50
N GLU A 192 -2.40 13.88 -0.59
CA GLU A 192 -2.36 13.20 -1.89
C GLU A 192 -1.31 13.84 -2.78
N VAL A 193 -0.56 13.00 -3.51
CA VAL A 193 0.51 13.40 -4.42
C VAL A 193 0.18 12.88 -5.81
N PRO A 194 0.13 13.72 -6.84
CA PRO A 194 -0.02 13.24 -8.21
C PRO A 194 1.11 12.27 -8.58
N VAL A 195 0.76 11.08 -9.07
CA VAL A 195 1.70 10.04 -9.47
C VAL A 195 1.41 9.57 -10.89
N HIS A 196 2.43 9.05 -11.55
CA HIS A 196 2.29 8.47 -12.88
C HIS A 196 1.52 7.15 -12.81
N HIS A 197 0.75 6.89 -13.86
CA HIS A 197 0.05 5.61 -14.03
C HIS A 197 0.35 5.06 -15.40
N ARG A 198 0.98 3.91 -15.43
CA ARG A 198 1.38 3.21 -16.66
C ARG A 198 0.31 2.19 -17.07
N PRO A 199 0.15 1.88 -18.36
CA PRO A 199 -0.65 0.74 -18.77
C PRO A 199 0.01 -0.56 -18.28
N ARG A 200 -0.82 -1.55 -17.91
CA ARG A 200 -0.32 -2.91 -17.60
C ARG A 200 0.39 -3.48 -18.82
N ARG A 201 1.58 -4.02 -18.63
CA ARG A 201 2.40 -4.59 -19.72
C ARG A 201 2.23 -6.09 -19.86
N PHE A 202 2.08 -6.82 -18.75
CA PHE A 202 2.00 -8.25 -18.71
C PHE A 202 0.76 -8.72 -17.93
N GLY A 203 0.34 -9.98 -18.18
CA GLY A 203 -0.76 -10.61 -17.46
C GLY A 203 -2.14 -10.04 -17.80
N ARG A 204 -3.17 -10.56 -17.13
CA ARG A 204 -4.56 -10.11 -17.25
C ARG A 204 -5.06 -9.60 -15.89
N SER A 205 -5.93 -8.59 -15.92
CA SER A 205 -6.60 -8.14 -14.69
C SER A 205 -7.41 -9.30 -14.10
N LYS A 206 -7.00 -9.79 -12.94
CA LYS A 206 -7.63 -10.93 -12.24
C LYS A 206 -8.98 -10.56 -11.60
N PHE A 207 -9.42 -9.32 -11.79
CA PHE A 207 -10.58 -8.78 -11.10
C PHE A 207 -11.64 -8.28 -12.07
N THR A 208 -12.87 -8.80 -11.97
CA THR A 208 -14.03 -8.31 -12.70
C THR A 208 -14.68 -7.12 -11.98
N ALA A 209 -15.24 -6.18 -12.75
CA ALA A 209 -15.86 -4.96 -12.18
C ALA A 209 -17.10 -5.29 -11.31
N ARG A 210 -17.92 -6.28 -11.72
CA ARG A 210 -19.14 -6.70 -10.99
C ARG A 210 -18.86 -7.35 -9.64
N GLY A 211 -17.80 -8.18 -9.54
CA GLY A 211 -17.45 -8.85 -8.29
C GLY A 211 -16.88 -7.92 -7.21
N ARG A 212 -16.55 -6.66 -7.55
CA ARG A 212 -15.91 -5.71 -6.62
C ARG A 212 -16.86 -4.66 -6.04
N ALA A 213 -17.94 -4.32 -6.73
CA ALA A 213 -18.78 -3.18 -6.35
C ALA A 213 -19.51 -3.44 -5.03
N MET A 214 -20.13 -4.59 -4.88
CA MET A 214 -20.90 -4.93 -3.67
C MET A 214 -20.00 -5.09 -2.43
N PRO A 215 -18.90 -5.88 -2.46
CA PRO A 215 -17.98 -5.94 -1.32
C PRO A 215 -17.41 -4.56 -0.95
N ALA A 216 -17.01 -3.74 -1.94
CA ALA A 216 -16.48 -2.41 -1.67
C ALA A 216 -17.52 -1.47 -1.03
N PHE A 217 -18.79 -1.61 -1.40
CA PHE A 217 -19.89 -0.85 -0.78
C PHE A 217 -20.15 -1.31 0.66
N LEU A 218 -20.17 -2.61 0.92
CA LEU A 218 -20.32 -3.14 2.28
C LEU A 218 -19.13 -2.74 3.17
N ASP A 219 -17.91 -2.82 2.64
CA ASP A 219 -16.70 -2.33 3.34
C ASP A 219 -16.82 -0.85 3.70
N LEU A 220 -17.36 -0.02 2.79
CA LEU A 220 -17.59 1.40 3.05
C LEU A 220 -18.57 1.61 4.20
N LEU A 221 -19.69 0.91 4.21
CA LEU A 221 -20.66 0.99 5.31
C LEU A 221 -20.06 0.54 6.64
N ALA A 222 -19.29 -0.55 6.62
CA ALA A 222 -18.59 -1.05 7.80
C ALA A 222 -17.61 -0.02 8.36
N ILE A 223 -16.80 0.61 7.50
CA ILE A 223 -15.87 1.66 7.91
C ILE A 223 -16.60 2.85 8.51
N CYS A 224 -17.68 3.30 7.89
CA CYS A 224 -18.46 4.42 8.41
C CYS A 224 -19.05 4.11 9.77
N TRP A 225 -19.51 2.87 9.97
CA TRP A 225 -19.99 2.40 11.27
C TRP A 225 -18.86 2.37 12.31
N MET A 226 -17.68 1.84 11.97
CA MET A 226 -16.50 1.81 12.84
C MET A 226 -16.02 3.21 13.22
N MET A 227 -15.98 4.14 12.25
CA MET A 227 -15.58 5.53 12.49
C MET A 227 -16.45 6.21 13.56
N LYS A 228 -17.77 5.99 13.53
CA LYS A 228 -18.71 6.54 14.52
C LYS A 228 -18.57 5.93 15.92
N ARG A 229 -17.97 4.74 16.03
CA ARG A 229 -17.85 3.98 17.29
C ARG A 229 -16.41 3.88 17.79
N ARG A 230 -15.50 4.69 17.24
CA ARG A 230 -14.11 4.71 17.66
C ARG A 230 -14.01 5.20 19.12
N ILE A 231 -13.29 4.44 19.93
CA ILE A 231 -12.94 4.85 21.29
C ILE A 231 -11.88 5.96 21.20
N ARG A 232 -12.12 7.06 21.88
CA ARG A 232 -11.15 8.18 22.06
C ARG A 232 -11.04 8.46 23.54
N TYR A 233 -9.81 8.53 24.02
CA TYR A 233 -9.52 8.94 25.40
C TYR A 233 -8.13 9.55 25.46
N ASP A 234 -7.94 10.46 26.39
CA ASP A 234 -6.64 11.03 26.72
C ASP A 234 -6.22 10.53 28.08
N VAL A 235 -4.99 9.98 28.16
CA VAL A 235 -4.40 9.57 29.44
C VAL A 235 -3.80 10.81 30.08
N ILE A 236 -4.35 11.24 31.21
CA ILE A 236 -3.83 12.42 31.95
C ILE A 236 -2.79 12.03 33.01
N GLU A 237 -2.77 10.77 33.42
CA GLU A 237 -1.79 10.27 34.38
C GLU A 237 -1.64 8.75 34.22
N GLU A 238 -0.39 8.26 34.25
CA GLU A 238 -0.06 6.84 34.30
C GLU A 238 0.96 6.63 35.44
N VAL A 239 0.58 5.86 36.46
CA VAL A 239 1.45 5.54 37.58
C VAL A 239 1.90 4.08 37.49
N GLY A 240 3.21 3.88 37.51
CA GLY A 240 3.85 2.56 37.44
C GLY A 240 4.80 2.44 36.23
N ARG A 241 5.73 1.47 36.31
CA ARG A 241 6.59 1.16 35.17
C ARG A 241 5.88 0.18 34.24
N PRO A 242 5.88 0.42 32.90
CA PRO A 242 5.38 -0.59 31.97
C PRO A 242 6.20 -1.89 32.16
N ARG A 243 5.54 -3.01 32.32
CA ARG A 243 6.21 -4.32 32.30
C ARG A 243 6.76 -4.53 30.90
N GLN A 244 8.09 -4.70 30.81
CA GLN A 244 8.79 -5.08 29.57
C GLN A 244 8.40 -6.50 29.14
#